data_e075f6271aeca44c49ea5187725a98cb
#
_entry.id   e075f6271aeca44c49ea5187725a98cb
#
_cell.length_a   1.000
_cell.length_b   1.000
_cell.length_c   1.000
_cell.angle_alpha   90.00
_cell.angle_beta   90.00
_cell.angle_gamma   90.00
#
_symmetry.space_group_name_H-M   'P 1'
#
loop_
_entity.id
_entity.type
_entity.pdbx_description
1 polymer ?
#
loop_
_entity_poly.entity_id
_entity_poly.type
_entity_poly.pdbx_seq_one_letter_code
_entity_poly.pdbx_strand_id
1 'polypeptide(L)'
;MDEKREMLRHTVASLAYRAARALEDAPEVFAEFEGAGRQPVEILAHMGDLFDWALSAVQGNERWRTSRLHSWVVEQQRFFAILHAFDAYLASNEPLYASAEALFQGPVSDALTHVGQIAMMRRLAGCAIRGENFYVAEIKAGQVGSEQPPAIQPFR
;
A
#
# COMPACT_ATOMS: atom_id res chain seq x y z
N MET A 1 -22.05 -10.35 -0.25
CA MET A 1 -20.90 -9.91 0.56
C MET A 1 -21.32 -8.72 1.40
N ASP A 2 -20.80 -8.62 2.62
CA ASP A 2 -21.05 -7.50 3.53
C ASP A 2 -20.55 -6.18 2.95
N GLU A 3 -21.36 -5.11 3.00
CA GLU A 3 -21.03 -3.79 2.46
C GLU A 3 -19.76 -3.19 3.07
N LYS A 4 -19.54 -3.39 4.36
CA LYS A 4 -18.32 -2.92 5.04
C LYS A 4 -17.08 -3.63 4.49
N ARG A 5 -17.20 -4.92 4.25
CA ARG A 5 -16.11 -5.73 3.69
C ARG A 5 -15.78 -5.30 2.26
N GLU A 6 -16.78 -5.02 1.44
CA GLU A 6 -16.58 -4.47 0.09
C GLU A 6 -15.98 -3.07 0.12
N MET A 7 -16.43 -2.21 1.02
CA MET A 7 -15.84 -0.87 1.19
C MET A 7 -14.38 -0.98 1.64
N LEU A 8 -14.06 -1.91 2.55
CA LEU A 8 -12.68 -2.15 2.97
C LEU A 8 -11.82 -2.60 1.76
N ARG A 9 -12.32 -3.49 0.92
CA ARG A 9 -11.62 -3.90 -0.31
C ARG A 9 -11.36 -2.71 -1.24
N HIS A 10 -12.32 -1.78 -1.34
CA HIS A 10 -12.12 -0.56 -2.12
C HIS A 10 -11.02 0.33 -1.53
N THR A 11 -10.93 0.43 -0.19
CA THR A 11 -9.85 1.18 0.46
C THR A 11 -8.48 0.54 0.22
N VAL A 12 -8.40 -0.79 0.20
CA VAL A 12 -7.17 -1.52 -0.14
C VAL A 12 -6.77 -1.27 -1.60
N ALA A 13 -7.74 -1.27 -2.53
CA ALA A 13 -7.49 -0.93 -3.92
C ALA A 13 -7.02 0.53 -4.07
N SER A 14 -7.58 1.46 -3.30
CA SER A 14 -7.15 2.86 -3.27
C SER A 14 -5.71 3.00 -2.76
N LEU A 15 -5.36 2.23 -1.72
CA LEU A 15 -3.99 2.16 -1.23
C LEU A 15 -3.03 1.64 -2.31
N ALA A 16 -3.39 0.54 -2.97
CA ALA A 16 -2.58 -0.04 -4.04
C ALA A 16 -2.35 0.95 -5.18
N TYR A 17 -3.39 1.65 -5.60
CA TYR A 17 -3.32 2.67 -6.65
C TYR A 17 -2.35 3.79 -6.28
N ARG A 18 -2.50 4.36 -5.09
CA ARG A 18 -1.64 5.45 -4.60
C ARG A 18 -0.20 4.99 -4.38
N ALA A 19 0.00 3.79 -3.83
CA ALA A 19 1.33 3.21 -3.67
C ALA A 19 2.01 2.99 -5.03
N ALA A 20 1.30 2.43 -6.00
CA ALA A 20 1.83 2.24 -7.36
C ALA A 20 2.29 3.56 -7.97
N ARG A 21 1.51 4.64 -7.83
CA ARG A 21 1.91 5.98 -8.29
C ARG A 21 3.15 6.51 -7.58
N ALA A 22 3.24 6.32 -6.26
CA ALA A 22 4.38 6.79 -5.47
C ALA A 22 5.67 6.03 -5.79
N LEU A 23 5.56 4.77 -6.21
CA LEU A 23 6.70 3.89 -6.52
C LEU A 23 7.09 3.90 -8.00
N GLU A 24 6.17 4.29 -8.88
CA GLU A 24 6.36 4.26 -10.34
C GLU A 24 7.56 5.11 -10.77
N ASP A 25 8.43 4.50 -11.59
CA ASP A 25 9.61 5.16 -12.17
C ASP A 25 10.54 5.83 -11.13
N ALA A 26 10.51 5.40 -9.88
CA ALA A 26 11.46 5.86 -8.89
C ALA A 26 12.87 5.36 -9.25
N PRO A 27 13.87 6.24 -9.33
CA PRO A 27 15.25 5.80 -9.56
C PRO A 27 15.70 4.85 -8.45
N GLU A 28 16.51 3.84 -8.78
CA GLU A 28 16.96 2.87 -7.76
C GLU A 28 17.69 3.56 -6.59
N VAL A 29 18.45 4.60 -6.87
CA VAL A 29 19.16 5.39 -5.85
C VAL A 29 18.20 6.05 -4.86
N PHE A 30 16.94 6.28 -5.23
CA PHE A 30 15.92 6.82 -4.33
C PHE A 30 15.65 5.92 -3.14
N ALA A 31 15.81 4.61 -3.29
CA ALA A 31 15.54 3.64 -2.21
C ALA A 31 16.28 3.96 -0.91
N GLU A 32 17.49 4.51 -1.02
CA GLU A 32 18.36 4.85 0.10
C GLU A 32 18.44 6.36 0.35
N PHE A 33 17.49 7.14 -0.16
CA PHE A 33 17.45 8.58 0.06
C PHE A 33 17.43 8.90 1.55
N GLU A 34 18.33 9.77 1.97
CA GLU A 34 18.43 10.25 3.34
C GLU A 34 17.97 11.71 3.44
N GLY A 35 17.51 12.13 4.62
CA GLY A 35 17.08 13.49 4.88
C GLY A 35 15.71 13.61 5.52
N ALA A 36 15.00 12.48 5.70
CA ALA A 36 13.68 12.43 6.31
C ALA A 36 13.57 11.36 7.42
N GLY A 37 14.70 10.93 7.98
CA GLY A 37 14.78 9.86 8.98
C GLY A 37 14.90 8.50 8.33
N ARG A 38 13.79 7.76 8.18
CA ARG A 38 13.80 6.45 7.51
C ARG A 38 14.02 6.61 6.00
N GLN A 39 14.74 5.68 5.42
CA GLN A 39 14.90 5.57 3.97
C GLN A 39 13.60 5.04 3.33
N PRO A 40 13.33 5.38 2.05
CA PRO A 40 12.14 4.87 1.36
C PRO A 40 12.00 3.35 1.37
N VAL A 41 13.10 2.61 1.20
CA VAL A 41 13.08 1.14 1.24
C VAL A 41 12.69 0.61 2.62
N GLU A 42 13.09 1.27 3.69
CA GLU A 42 12.71 0.91 5.07
C GLU A 42 11.23 1.14 5.32
N ILE A 43 10.69 2.26 4.82
CA ILE A 43 9.25 2.57 4.91
C ILE A 43 8.46 1.53 4.13
N LEU A 44 8.87 1.19 2.93
CA LEU A 44 8.20 0.19 2.10
C LEU A 44 8.24 -1.20 2.75
N ALA A 45 9.37 -1.59 3.33
CA ALA A 45 9.50 -2.84 4.08
C ALA A 45 8.54 -2.88 5.28
N HIS A 46 8.43 -1.78 6.01
CA HIS A 46 7.46 -1.64 7.11
C HIS A 46 6.03 -1.79 6.63
N MET A 47 5.67 -1.20 5.48
CA MET A 47 4.33 -1.36 4.90
C MET A 47 4.03 -2.81 4.56
N GLY A 48 5.01 -3.55 4.07
CA GLY A 48 4.89 -5.00 3.83
C GLY A 48 4.66 -5.79 5.12
N ASP A 49 5.43 -5.50 6.16
CA ASP A 49 5.28 -6.12 7.48
C ASP A 49 3.92 -5.81 8.10
N LEU A 50 3.44 -4.58 7.92
CA LEU A 50 2.14 -4.11 8.40
C LEU A 50 0.98 -4.93 7.81
N PHE A 51 1.04 -5.24 6.51
CA PHE A 51 -0.01 -6.05 5.86
C PHE A 51 0.18 -7.56 6.08
N ASP A 52 1.39 -8.05 6.31
CA ASP A 52 1.60 -9.42 6.82
C ASP A 52 0.92 -9.58 8.18
N TRP A 53 1.08 -8.60 9.07
CA TRP A 53 0.39 -8.57 10.35
C TRP A 53 -1.13 -8.47 10.17
N ALA A 54 -1.62 -7.56 9.31
CA ALA A 54 -3.05 -7.37 9.06
C ALA A 54 -3.71 -8.65 8.55
N LEU A 55 -3.05 -9.38 7.65
CA LEU A 55 -3.53 -10.68 7.17
C LEU A 55 -3.62 -11.69 8.32
N SER A 56 -2.61 -11.77 9.17
CA SER A 56 -2.63 -12.66 10.33
C SER A 56 -3.75 -12.30 11.32
N ALA A 57 -4.00 -11.01 11.53
CA ALA A 57 -5.05 -10.53 12.41
C ALA A 57 -6.44 -10.88 11.88
N VAL A 58 -6.70 -10.68 10.58
CA VAL A 58 -8.00 -10.99 9.99
C VAL A 58 -8.27 -12.50 9.95
N GLN A 59 -7.21 -13.32 9.92
CA GLN A 59 -7.29 -14.78 9.98
C GLN A 59 -7.47 -15.34 11.41
N GLY A 60 -7.37 -14.51 12.45
CA GLY A 60 -7.53 -14.93 13.84
C GLY A 60 -6.27 -15.50 14.47
N ASN A 61 -5.11 -15.31 13.87
CA ASN A 61 -3.82 -15.75 14.40
C ASN A 61 -2.79 -14.60 14.42
N GLU A 62 -3.25 -13.46 14.92
CA GLU A 62 -2.50 -12.21 14.96
C GLU A 62 -1.06 -12.41 15.43
N ARG A 63 -0.11 -11.98 14.61
CA ARG A 63 1.32 -11.99 14.93
C ARG A 63 2.06 -10.89 14.17
N TRP A 64 2.97 -10.21 14.83
CA TRP A 64 3.89 -9.30 14.19
C TRP A 64 5.22 -9.99 13.90
N ARG A 65 5.74 -9.80 12.68
CA ARG A 65 7.09 -10.22 12.30
C ARG A 65 7.78 -9.08 11.58
N THR A 66 8.96 -8.70 12.06
CA THR A 66 9.83 -7.77 11.35
C THR A 66 10.68 -8.56 10.37
N SER A 67 10.47 -8.33 9.07
CA SER A 67 11.26 -9.01 8.03
C SER A 67 12.67 -8.43 7.94
N ARG A 68 13.59 -9.23 7.41
CA ARG A 68 14.90 -8.72 7.00
C ARG A 68 14.69 -7.78 5.79
N LEU A 69 15.42 -6.67 5.78
CA LEU A 69 15.35 -5.71 4.68
C LEU A 69 15.93 -6.32 3.39
N HIS A 70 15.19 -6.20 2.31
CA HIS A 70 15.56 -6.62 0.97
C HIS A 70 15.82 -5.41 0.07
N SER A 71 16.12 -5.67 -1.22
CA SER A 71 16.28 -4.60 -2.20
C SER A 71 14.95 -3.87 -2.47
N TRP A 72 15.05 -2.68 -3.05
CA TRP A 72 13.91 -1.87 -3.45
C TRP A 72 12.90 -2.64 -4.31
N VAL A 73 13.39 -3.36 -5.32
CA VAL A 73 12.54 -4.16 -6.21
C VAL A 73 11.85 -5.30 -5.44
N VAL A 74 12.57 -6.00 -4.59
CA VAL A 74 12.02 -7.12 -3.80
C VAL A 74 10.98 -6.61 -2.81
N GLU A 75 11.21 -5.48 -2.14
CA GLU A 75 10.22 -4.90 -1.20
C GLU A 75 8.96 -4.44 -1.92
N GLN A 76 9.06 -3.88 -3.14
CA GLN A 76 7.90 -3.56 -3.96
C GLN A 76 7.08 -4.82 -4.29
N GLN A 77 7.74 -5.88 -4.76
CA GLN A 77 7.09 -7.15 -5.07
C GLN A 77 6.40 -7.73 -3.83
N ARG A 78 7.08 -7.72 -2.69
CA ARG A 78 6.55 -8.22 -1.42
C ARG A 78 5.30 -7.44 -0.99
N PHE A 79 5.36 -6.11 -1.07
CA PHE A 79 4.23 -5.25 -0.68
C PHE A 79 2.97 -5.55 -1.51
N PHE A 80 3.09 -5.56 -2.84
CA PHE A 80 1.93 -5.86 -3.69
C PHE A 80 1.45 -7.30 -3.56
N ALA A 81 2.35 -8.25 -3.34
CA ALA A 81 1.97 -9.64 -3.09
C ALA A 81 1.15 -9.80 -1.81
N ILE A 82 1.54 -9.12 -0.72
CA ILE A 82 0.80 -9.19 0.54
C ILE A 82 -0.54 -8.45 0.46
N LEU A 83 -0.63 -7.32 -0.27
CA LEU A 83 -1.90 -6.67 -0.54
C LEU A 83 -2.85 -7.59 -1.29
N HIS A 84 -2.33 -8.32 -2.28
CA HIS A 84 -3.12 -9.30 -3.04
C HIS A 84 -3.65 -10.42 -2.13
N ALA A 85 -2.81 -10.98 -1.28
CA ALA A 85 -3.22 -12.02 -0.33
C ALA A 85 -4.27 -11.50 0.67
N PHE A 86 -4.10 -10.27 1.15
CA PHE A 86 -5.05 -9.62 2.07
C PHE A 86 -6.41 -9.39 1.38
N ASP A 87 -6.42 -8.81 0.17
CA ASP A 87 -7.64 -8.60 -0.59
C ASP A 87 -8.34 -9.93 -0.94
N ALA A 88 -7.57 -10.95 -1.32
CA ALA A 88 -8.11 -12.29 -1.63
C ALA A 88 -8.82 -12.89 -0.41
N TYR A 89 -8.26 -12.72 0.79
CA TYR A 89 -8.93 -13.14 2.03
C TYR A 89 -10.23 -12.35 2.25
N LEU A 90 -10.19 -11.03 2.06
CA LEU A 90 -11.38 -10.19 2.17
C LEU A 90 -12.46 -10.56 1.13
N ALA A 91 -12.06 -11.01 -0.05
CA ALA A 91 -12.96 -11.45 -1.11
C ALA A 91 -13.58 -12.84 -0.85
N SER A 92 -12.99 -13.62 0.04
CA SER A 92 -13.46 -14.97 0.37
C SER A 92 -14.69 -14.94 1.29
N ASN A 93 -15.24 -16.12 1.56
CA ASN A 93 -16.32 -16.29 2.55
C ASN A 93 -15.80 -16.62 3.96
N GLU A 94 -14.46 -16.59 4.14
CA GLU A 94 -13.85 -16.84 5.45
C GLU A 94 -14.26 -15.77 6.47
N PRO A 95 -14.41 -16.11 7.76
CA PRO A 95 -14.78 -15.14 8.77
C PRO A 95 -13.68 -14.09 8.98
N LEU A 96 -14.08 -12.86 9.26
CA LEU A 96 -13.15 -11.81 9.67
C LEU A 96 -13.02 -11.83 11.20
N TYR A 97 -11.80 -12.06 11.69
CA TYR A 97 -11.49 -12.03 13.12
C TYR A 97 -11.08 -10.64 13.63
N ALA A 98 -11.11 -9.65 12.75
CA ALA A 98 -10.94 -8.22 13.06
C ALA A 98 -12.03 -7.43 12.34
N SER A 99 -12.51 -6.34 12.95
CA SER A 99 -13.55 -5.50 12.32
C SER A 99 -13.01 -4.75 11.11
N ALA A 100 -13.89 -4.47 10.15
CA ALA A 100 -13.54 -3.67 8.99
C ALA A 100 -13.03 -2.28 9.40
N GLU A 101 -13.63 -1.70 10.45
CA GLU A 101 -13.23 -0.41 11.00
C GLU A 101 -11.80 -0.45 11.57
N ALA A 102 -11.45 -1.48 12.33
CA ALA A 102 -10.10 -1.62 12.88
C ALA A 102 -9.06 -1.83 11.77
N LEU A 103 -9.39 -2.60 10.75
CA LEU A 103 -8.53 -2.82 9.60
C LEU A 103 -8.34 -1.56 8.74
N PHE A 104 -9.37 -0.74 8.64
CA PHE A 104 -9.25 0.56 7.97
C PHE A 104 -8.44 1.55 8.80
N GLN A 105 -8.80 1.78 10.06
CA GLN A 105 -8.16 2.81 10.89
C GLN A 105 -6.71 2.48 11.25
N GLY A 106 -6.35 1.21 11.32
CA GLY A 106 -4.99 0.75 11.57
C GLY A 106 -4.20 0.58 10.27
N PRO A 107 -4.10 -0.64 9.71
CA PRO A 107 -3.16 -0.91 8.63
C PRO A 107 -3.39 -0.10 7.36
N VAL A 108 -4.64 0.08 6.91
CA VAL A 108 -4.91 0.83 5.68
C VAL A 108 -4.55 2.29 5.83
N SER A 109 -5.03 2.95 6.87
CA SER A 109 -4.77 4.38 7.10
C SER A 109 -3.30 4.65 7.39
N ASP A 110 -2.65 3.77 8.14
CA ASP A 110 -1.22 3.89 8.42
C ASP A 110 -0.39 3.76 7.13
N ALA A 111 -0.68 2.77 6.30
CA ALA A 111 0.00 2.62 5.01
C ALA A 111 -0.24 3.81 4.07
N LEU A 112 -1.44 4.40 4.07
CA LEU A 112 -1.71 5.62 3.29
C LEU A 112 -0.84 6.80 3.74
N THR A 113 -0.60 6.95 5.06
CA THR A 113 0.33 7.98 5.56
C THR A 113 1.76 7.71 5.11
N HIS A 114 2.19 6.46 5.09
CA HIS A 114 3.51 6.06 4.60
C HIS A 114 3.67 6.29 3.08
N VAL A 115 2.63 6.06 2.30
CA VAL A 115 2.63 6.41 0.86
C VAL A 115 2.85 7.91 0.69
N GLY A 116 2.19 8.74 1.49
CA GLY A 116 2.38 10.19 1.49
C GLY A 116 3.82 10.59 1.85
N GLN A 117 4.44 9.89 2.80
CA GLN A 117 5.85 10.09 3.16
C GLN A 117 6.78 9.78 1.96
N ILE A 118 6.57 8.65 1.29
CA ILE A 118 7.36 8.28 0.11
C ILE A 118 7.20 9.33 -0.99
N ALA A 119 5.97 9.78 -1.26
CA ALA A 119 5.70 10.82 -2.26
C ALA A 119 6.42 12.15 -1.92
N MET A 120 6.42 12.55 -0.65
CA MET A 120 7.16 13.74 -0.19
C MET A 120 8.67 13.55 -0.35
N MET A 121 9.18 12.38 0.02
CA MET A 121 10.62 12.07 -0.10
C MET A 121 11.06 12.09 -1.57
N ARG A 122 10.23 11.63 -2.50
CA ARG A 122 10.51 11.77 -3.94
C ARG A 122 10.65 13.22 -4.35
N ARG A 123 9.81 14.10 -3.83
CA ARG A 123 9.91 15.54 -4.09
C ARG A 123 11.22 16.11 -3.56
N LEU A 124 11.57 15.74 -2.33
CA LEU A 124 12.83 16.17 -1.70
C LEU A 124 14.07 15.64 -2.44
N ALA A 125 13.97 14.44 -2.99
CA ALA A 125 15.05 13.81 -3.76
C ALA A 125 15.15 14.30 -5.21
N GLY A 126 14.28 15.20 -5.66
CA GLY A 126 14.28 15.73 -7.02
C GLY A 126 13.65 14.82 -8.08
N CYS A 127 12.90 13.82 -7.67
CA CYS A 127 12.19 12.88 -8.57
C CYS A 127 10.68 12.81 -8.26
N ALA A 128 10.05 13.98 -8.11
CA ALA A 128 8.64 14.10 -7.73
C ALA A 128 7.71 13.29 -8.65
N ILE A 129 6.67 12.71 -8.07
CA ILE A 129 5.59 12.10 -8.86
C ILE A 129 4.69 13.20 -9.45
N ARG A 130 4.07 12.89 -10.58
CA ARG A 130 3.04 13.75 -11.14
C ARG A 130 1.75 13.60 -10.34
N GLY A 131 1.14 14.71 -9.94
CA GLY A 131 -0.14 14.70 -9.26
C GLY A 131 -1.30 14.41 -10.23
N GLU A 132 -2.40 13.94 -9.67
CA GLU A 132 -3.64 13.70 -10.41
C GLU A 132 -4.85 13.94 -9.51
N ASN A 133 -6.03 14.08 -10.14
CA ASN A 133 -7.30 14.11 -9.42
C ASN A 133 -7.72 12.67 -9.09
N PHE A 134 -7.43 12.20 -7.88
CA PHE A 134 -7.77 10.84 -7.44
C PHE A 134 -9.27 10.60 -7.33
N TYR A 135 -10.08 11.65 -7.22
CA TYR A 135 -11.55 11.50 -7.13
C TYR A 135 -12.13 10.82 -8.37
N VAL A 136 -11.58 11.11 -9.54
CA VAL A 136 -12.01 10.51 -10.81
C VAL A 136 -11.18 9.31 -11.26
N ALA A 137 -10.20 8.89 -10.45
CA ALA A 137 -9.33 7.78 -10.79
C ALA A 137 -10.11 6.46 -10.92
N GLU A 138 -9.68 5.62 -11.85
CA GLU A 138 -10.29 4.30 -12.07
C GLU A 138 -9.74 3.30 -11.05
N ILE A 139 -10.39 3.22 -9.89
CA ILE A 139 -10.03 2.34 -8.78
C ILE A 139 -11.16 1.34 -8.57
N LYS A 140 -10.83 0.05 -8.57
CA LYS A 140 -11.81 -1.04 -8.39
C LYS A 140 -11.30 -2.04 -7.36
N ALA A 141 -12.19 -2.51 -6.48
CA ALA A 141 -11.89 -3.59 -5.56
C ALA A 141 -11.29 -4.79 -6.32
N GLY A 142 -10.22 -5.36 -5.79
CA GLY A 142 -9.49 -6.45 -6.44
C GLY A 142 -8.30 -6.02 -7.30
N GLN A 143 -8.23 -4.76 -7.72
CA GLN A 143 -7.08 -4.21 -8.45
C GLN A 143 -6.03 -3.71 -7.45
N VAL A 144 -5.24 -4.62 -6.93
CA VAL A 144 -4.30 -4.34 -5.84
C VAL A 144 -2.83 -4.58 -6.20
N GLY A 145 -2.54 -4.70 -7.49
CA GLY A 145 -1.17 -4.88 -8.01
C GLY A 145 -0.46 -3.58 -8.33
N SER A 146 0.79 -3.70 -8.76
CA SER A 146 1.62 -2.56 -9.18
C SER A 146 1.17 -1.95 -10.52
N GLU A 147 0.52 -2.74 -11.37
CA GLU A 147 -0.02 -2.25 -12.63
C GLU A 147 -1.39 -1.63 -12.39
N GLN A 148 -1.49 -0.33 -12.69
CA GLN A 148 -2.70 0.44 -12.49
C GLN A 148 -3.10 1.19 -13.78
N PRO A 149 -4.39 1.50 -13.96
CA PRO A 149 -4.83 2.30 -15.10
C PRO A 149 -4.12 3.66 -15.13
N PRO A 150 -3.95 4.24 -16.34
CA PRO A 150 -3.39 5.59 -16.44
C PRO A 150 -4.30 6.62 -15.74
N ALA A 151 -3.71 7.72 -15.29
CA ALA A 151 -4.45 8.82 -14.67
C ALA A 151 -5.47 9.39 -15.66
N ILE A 152 -6.73 9.51 -15.23
CA ILE A 152 -7.80 10.10 -16.04
C ILE A 152 -7.64 11.62 -16.12
N GLN A 153 -7.30 12.24 -14.99
CA GLN A 153 -7.11 13.69 -14.90
C GLN A 153 -5.77 14.02 -14.22
N PRO A 154 -4.65 13.88 -14.96
CA PRO A 154 -3.36 14.27 -14.40
C PRO A 154 -3.24 15.80 -14.32
N PHE A 155 -2.53 16.29 -13.30
CA PHE A 155 -2.20 17.71 -13.17
C PHE A 155 -0.98 18.08 -14.04
N ARG A 156 -0.88 19.36 -14.38
CA ARG A 156 0.24 19.91 -15.18
C ARG A 156 1.48 20.16 -14.34
#